data_0501685bd86d756b9e8db92c1e30ca95
#
_entry.id   0501685bd86d756b9e8db92c1e30ca95
#
_cell.length_a   1.000
_cell.length_b   1.000
_cell.length_c   1.000
_cell.angle_alpha   90.00
_cell.angle_beta   90.00
_cell.angle_gamma   90.00
#
_symmetry.space_group_name_H-M   'P 1'
#
loop_
_entity.id
_entity.type
_entity.pdbx_description
1 polymer ?
#
loop_
_entity_poly.entity_id
_entity_poly.type
_entity_poly.pdbx_seq_one_letter_code
_entity_poly.pdbx_strand_id
1 'polypeptide(L)'
;LSIRRQRQMCIRDSNNIGDRSVVAFYGEMGAGKTTLIREIVASLGSEDTVTSPTFALVNQYSTADNRRIYHFDFYRINRIEEAFDLGYEEYFYSGDLCLIEWPEKIEELLPDDVMNVRIEIDGEDERTFFID
;
A
#
# COMPACT_ATOMS: atom_id res chain seq x y z
N LEU A 1 4.39 0.81 17.97
CA LEU A 1 4.31 -0.65 18.01
C LEU A 1 5.63 -1.26 17.59
N SER A 2 6.03 -2.34 18.25
CA SER A 2 7.25 -3.03 17.93
C SER A 2 7.11 -3.87 16.65
N ILE A 3 8.25 -4.27 16.07
CA ILE A 3 8.26 -5.15 14.88
C ILE A 3 7.50 -6.45 15.14
N ARG A 4 7.52 -6.96 16.38
CA ARG A 4 6.77 -8.17 16.70
C ARG A 4 5.27 -8.01 16.53
N ARG A 5 4.76 -6.81 16.73
CA ARG A 5 3.33 -6.52 16.55
C ARG A 5 3.01 -6.20 15.10
N GLN A 6 4.01 -6.02 14.26
CA GLN A 6 3.82 -5.72 12.85
C GLN A 6 2.95 -6.78 12.16
N ARG A 7 3.21 -8.07 12.42
CA ARG A 7 2.40 -9.13 11.82
C ARG A 7 0.95 -9.08 12.28
N GLN A 8 0.73 -8.81 13.57
CA GLN A 8 -0.63 -8.69 14.09
C GLN A 8 -1.34 -7.49 13.45
N MET A 9 -0.61 -6.38 13.29
CA MET A 9 -1.17 -5.21 12.64
C MET A 9 -1.53 -5.50 11.19
N CYS A 10 -0.68 -6.20 10.44
CA CYS A 10 -0.97 -6.55 9.05
C CYS A 10 -2.21 -7.41 8.93
N ILE A 11 -2.35 -8.44 9.77
CA ILE A 11 -3.53 -9.29 9.78
C ILE A 11 -4.77 -8.47 10.14
N ARG A 12 -4.65 -7.62 11.15
CA ARG A 12 -5.73 -6.76 11.58
C ARG A 12 -6.15 -5.79 10.48
N ASP A 13 -5.15 -5.21 9.78
CA ASP A 13 -5.42 -4.26 8.71
C ASP A 13 -6.11 -4.92 7.53
N SER A 14 -5.66 -6.12 7.14
CA SER A 14 -6.30 -6.84 6.04
C SER A 14 -7.75 -7.20 6.36
N ASN A 15 -8.07 -7.39 7.64
CA ASN A 15 -9.45 -7.66 8.09
C ASN A 15 -10.25 -6.37 8.27
N ASN A 16 -9.58 -5.26 8.61
CA ASN A 16 -10.22 -3.99 8.95
C ASN A 16 -10.32 -3.02 7.78
N ILE A 17 -9.75 -3.35 6.63
CA ILE A 17 -9.90 -2.53 5.43
C ILE A 17 -11.38 -2.35 5.11
N GLY A 18 -12.20 -3.37 5.38
CA GLY A 18 -13.64 -3.30 5.21
C GLY A 18 -14.00 -3.00 3.77
N ASP A 19 -14.79 -1.95 3.57
CA ASP A 19 -15.18 -1.51 2.24
C ASP A 19 -14.18 -0.57 1.59
N ARG A 20 -13.13 -0.19 2.32
CA ARG A 20 -12.08 0.67 1.77
C ARG A 20 -11.20 -0.14 0.83
N SER A 21 -11.00 0.36 -0.37
CA SER A 21 -10.20 -0.33 -1.36
C SER A 21 -8.85 0.32 -1.60
N VAL A 22 -8.63 1.55 -1.14
CA VAL A 22 -7.38 2.27 -1.36
C VAL A 22 -6.70 2.53 -0.01
N VAL A 23 -5.45 2.08 0.11
CA VAL A 23 -4.63 2.26 1.31
C VAL A 23 -3.35 2.99 0.93
N ALA A 24 -3.09 4.11 1.58
CA ALA A 24 -1.92 4.95 1.35
C ALA A 24 -0.93 4.77 2.50
N PHE A 25 0.32 4.45 2.16
CA PHE A 25 1.38 4.20 3.13
C PHE A 25 2.36 5.36 3.16
N TYR A 26 2.45 6.03 4.31
CA TYR A 26 3.36 7.14 4.54
C TYR A 26 4.51 6.68 5.44
N GLY A 27 5.69 7.17 5.17
CA GLY A 27 6.86 6.86 5.98
C GLY A 27 8.13 7.15 5.20
N GLU A 28 9.23 7.33 5.93
CA GLU A 28 10.52 7.57 5.33
C GLU A 28 11.02 6.34 4.57
N MET A 29 11.95 6.55 3.64
CA MET A 29 12.61 5.45 2.96
C MET A 29 13.25 4.52 4.00
N GLY A 30 13.03 3.22 3.85
CA GLY A 30 13.51 2.24 4.84
C GLY A 30 12.60 2.07 6.03
N ALA A 31 11.46 2.74 6.09
CA ALA A 31 10.52 2.58 7.21
C ALA A 31 9.78 1.23 7.20
N GLY A 32 9.88 0.46 6.12
CA GLY A 32 9.25 -0.85 6.03
C GLY A 32 7.93 -0.86 5.30
N LYS A 33 7.66 0.14 4.46
CA LYS A 33 6.41 0.21 3.69
C LYS A 33 6.22 -1.01 2.80
N THR A 34 7.25 -1.37 2.04
CA THR A 34 7.19 -2.54 1.15
C THR A 34 7.06 -3.83 1.95
N THR A 35 7.73 -3.91 3.10
CA THR A 35 7.63 -5.07 3.98
C THR A 35 6.21 -5.26 4.49
N LEU A 36 5.56 -4.17 4.92
CA LEU A 36 4.18 -4.21 5.39
C LEU A 36 3.23 -4.62 4.26
N ILE A 37 3.42 -4.08 3.06
CA ILE A 37 2.64 -4.45 1.89
C ILE A 37 2.80 -5.94 1.60
N ARG A 38 4.02 -6.45 1.66
CA ARG A 38 4.30 -7.87 1.44
C ARG A 38 3.52 -8.75 2.43
N GLU A 39 3.48 -8.35 3.69
CA GLU A 39 2.73 -9.10 4.70
C GLU A 39 1.23 -9.04 4.47
N ILE A 40 0.70 -7.89 4.08
CA ILE A 40 -0.73 -7.75 3.75
C ILE A 40 -1.09 -8.67 2.58
N VAL A 41 -0.30 -8.62 1.52
CA VAL A 41 -0.54 -9.45 0.32
C VAL A 41 -0.50 -10.94 0.69
N ALA A 42 0.47 -11.34 1.49
CA ALA A 42 0.57 -12.73 1.95
C ALA A 42 -0.63 -13.12 2.82
N SER A 43 -1.09 -12.24 3.69
CA SER A 43 -2.24 -12.52 4.57
C SER A 43 -3.54 -12.70 3.80
N LEU A 44 -3.63 -12.15 2.59
CA LEU A 44 -4.77 -12.33 1.70
C LEU A 44 -4.66 -13.58 0.83
N GLY A 45 -3.68 -14.42 1.12
CA GLY A 45 -3.52 -15.71 0.45
C GLY A 45 -2.83 -15.66 -0.90
N SER A 46 -2.14 -14.57 -1.20
CA SER A 46 -1.38 -14.47 -2.45
C SER A 46 -0.10 -15.29 -2.36
N GLU A 47 0.23 -15.97 -3.44
CA GLU A 47 1.51 -16.67 -3.60
C GLU A 47 2.48 -15.86 -4.45
N ASP A 48 2.07 -14.70 -4.92
CA ASP A 48 2.90 -13.83 -5.75
C ASP A 48 4.05 -13.22 -4.96
N THR A 49 5.17 -13.01 -5.63
CA THR A 49 6.31 -12.33 -5.04
C THR A 49 6.09 -10.82 -5.11
N VAL A 50 6.08 -10.18 -3.95
CA VAL A 50 5.90 -8.72 -3.86
C VAL A 50 7.23 -8.03 -4.08
N THR A 51 7.26 -7.16 -5.08
CA THR A 51 8.41 -6.30 -5.38
C THR A 51 7.92 -4.88 -5.58
N SER A 52 8.77 -3.90 -5.26
CA SER A 52 8.42 -2.52 -5.54
C SER A 52 8.38 -2.29 -7.05
N PRO A 53 7.29 -1.72 -7.59
CA PRO A 53 7.26 -1.36 -9.00
C PRO A 53 8.28 -0.25 -9.25
N THR A 54 9.15 -0.46 -10.26
CA THR A 54 10.23 0.48 -10.53
C THR A 54 9.86 1.45 -11.65
N PHE A 55 9.62 0.93 -12.84
CA PHE A 55 9.31 1.77 -13.99
C PHE A 55 7.83 1.70 -14.39
N ALA A 56 7.18 0.62 -14.06
CA ALA A 56 5.77 0.41 -14.42
C ALA A 56 4.80 1.19 -13.53
N LEU A 57 5.25 1.70 -12.39
CA LEU A 57 4.48 2.41 -11.37
C LEU A 57 3.46 1.53 -10.65
N VAL A 58 3.03 0.43 -11.22
CA VAL A 58 2.04 -0.47 -10.61
C VAL A 58 2.40 -1.93 -10.90
N ASN A 59 2.28 -2.77 -9.87
CA ASN A 59 2.32 -4.22 -9.98
C ASN A 59 0.97 -4.79 -9.59
N GLN A 60 0.62 -5.92 -10.16
CA GLN A 60 -0.63 -6.62 -9.86
C GLN A 60 -0.34 -7.98 -9.22
N TYR A 61 -1.07 -8.27 -8.15
CA TYR A 61 -1.01 -9.57 -7.48
C TYR A 61 -2.41 -10.18 -7.42
N SER A 62 -2.47 -11.49 -7.21
CA SER A 62 -3.74 -12.21 -7.08
C SER A 62 -3.88 -12.80 -5.68
N THR A 63 -5.08 -12.72 -5.12
CA THR A 63 -5.40 -13.36 -3.84
C THR A 63 -5.78 -14.82 -4.04
N ALA A 64 -5.98 -15.56 -2.93
CA ALA A 64 -6.38 -16.95 -2.96
C ALA A 64 -7.74 -17.15 -3.62
N ASP A 65 -8.63 -16.15 -3.55
CA ASP A 65 -9.96 -16.21 -4.16
C ASP A 65 -10.03 -15.46 -5.50
N ASN A 66 -8.89 -15.32 -6.17
CA ASN A 66 -8.75 -14.71 -7.50
C ASN A 66 -9.14 -13.24 -7.57
N ARG A 67 -9.10 -12.52 -6.46
CA ARG A 67 -9.23 -11.07 -6.49
C ARG A 67 -7.88 -10.44 -6.81
N ARG A 68 -7.92 -9.20 -7.27
CA ARG A 68 -6.72 -8.47 -7.69
C ARG A 68 -6.28 -7.50 -6.61
N ILE A 69 -4.95 -7.37 -6.47
CA ILE A 69 -4.34 -6.36 -5.61
C ILE A 69 -3.42 -5.55 -6.51
N TYR A 70 -3.53 -4.23 -6.46
CA TYR A 70 -2.67 -3.33 -7.20
C TYR A 70 -1.72 -2.65 -6.21
N HIS A 71 -0.41 -2.71 -6.51
CA HIS A 71 0.63 -2.13 -5.68
C HIS A 71 1.29 -1.01 -6.47
N PHE A 72 1.15 0.23 -5.99
CA PHE A 72 1.67 1.44 -6.64
C PHE A 72 2.88 1.95 -5.88
N ASP A 73 3.84 2.51 -6.62
CA ASP A 73 4.96 3.24 -6.04
C ASP A 73 5.18 4.50 -6.89
N PHE A 74 4.90 5.65 -6.30
CA PHE A 74 5.00 6.94 -6.98
C PHE A 74 6.29 7.70 -6.64
N TYR A 75 7.27 7.02 -6.06
CA TYR A 75 8.53 7.68 -5.67
C TYR A 75 9.21 8.40 -6.83
N ARG A 76 9.19 7.82 -8.02
CA ARG A 76 9.92 8.33 -9.18
C ARG A 76 9.12 9.26 -10.09
N ILE A 77 7.85 9.48 -9.83
CA ILE A 77 7.13 10.40 -10.68
C ILE A 77 7.58 11.83 -10.39
N ASN A 78 7.66 12.62 -11.45
CA ASN A 78 8.05 14.01 -11.39
C ASN A 78 6.86 14.95 -11.53
N ARG A 79 5.79 14.46 -12.15
CA ARG A 79 4.60 15.25 -12.46
C ARG A 79 3.36 14.39 -12.25
N ILE A 80 2.32 15.04 -11.75
CA ILE A 80 1.05 14.34 -11.48
C ILE A 80 0.41 13.78 -12.76
N GLU A 81 0.73 14.36 -13.91
CA GLU A 81 0.24 13.90 -15.19
C GLU A 81 0.67 12.46 -15.49
N GLU A 82 1.76 12.00 -14.91
CA GLU A 82 2.17 10.60 -15.07
C GLU A 82 1.16 9.63 -14.45
N ALA A 83 0.48 10.03 -13.37
CA ALA A 83 -0.60 9.24 -12.79
C ALA A 83 -1.83 9.25 -13.71
N PHE A 84 -2.13 10.37 -14.36
CA PHE A 84 -3.20 10.42 -15.35
C PHE A 84 -2.90 9.51 -16.54
N ASP A 85 -1.67 9.52 -17.02
CA ASP A 85 -1.25 8.69 -18.14
C ASP A 85 -1.37 7.20 -17.81
N LEU A 86 -1.13 6.83 -16.55
CA LEU A 86 -1.30 5.48 -16.05
C LEU A 86 -2.76 5.04 -16.03
N GLY A 87 -3.70 5.99 -15.93
CA GLY A 87 -5.12 5.68 -15.79
C GLY A 87 -5.49 5.34 -14.34
N TYR A 88 -5.00 6.14 -13.38
CA TYR A 88 -5.17 5.85 -11.95
C TYR A 88 -6.63 5.63 -11.55
N GLU A 89 -7.57 6.30 -12.20
CA GLU A 89 -8.99 6.21 -11.85
C GLU A 89 -9.53 4.80 -12.02
N GLU A 90 -9.10 4.09 -13.06
CA GLU A 90 -9.54 2.73 -13.31
C GLU A 90 -9.15 1.80 -12.18
N TYR A 91 -8.00 2.05 -11.54
CA TYR A 91 -7.54 1.25 -10.43
C TYR A 91 -8.20 1.67 -9.12
N PHE A 92 -8.16 2.95 -8.80
CA PHE A 92 -8.63 3.46 -7.50
C PHE A 92 -10.13 3.26 -7.29
N TYR A 93 -10.90 3.26 -8.35
CA TYR A 93 -12.36 3.10 -8.29
C TYR A 93 -12.83 1.75 -8.83
N SER A 94 -11.93 0.79 -8.96
CA SER A 94 -12.27 -0.55 -9.44
C SER A 94 -12.95 -1.43 -8.40
N GLY A 95 -12.83 -1.09 -7.13
CA GLY A 95 -13.25 -1.96 -6.04
C GLY A 95 -12.19 -2.97 -5.61
N ASP A 96 -11.12 -3.10 -6.38
CA ASP A 96 -9.97 -3.95 -6.02
C ASP A 96 -9.06 -3.21 -5.05
N LEU A 97 -8.32 -3.96 -4.24
CA LEU A 97 -7.43 -3.38 -3.24
C LEU A 97 -6.24 -2.69 -3.93
N CYS A 98 -6.02 -1.43 -3.57
CA CYS A 98 -4.88 -0.65 -4.06
C CYS A 98 -4.00 -0.27 -2.88
N LEU A 99 -2.74 -0.67 -2.92
CA LEU A 99 -1.75 -0.38 -1.89
C LEU A 99 -0.74 0.60 -2.48
N ILE A 100 -0.62 1.79 -1.90
CA ILE A 100 0.12 2.90 -2.49
C ILE A 100 1.31 3.29 -1.63
N GLU A 101 2.52 3.23 -2.20
CA GLU A 101 3.73 3.81 -1.61
C GLU A 101 3.96 5.20 -2.22
N TRP A 102 4.47 6.10 -1.40
CA TRP A 102 4.73 7.50 -1.76
C TRP A 102 3.47 8.23 -2.24
N PRO A 103 2.37 8.14 -1.48
CA PRO A 103 1.14 8.82 -1.85
C PRO A 103 1.27 10.35 -1.82
N GLU A 104 2.30 10.87 -1.16
CA GLU A 104 2.57 12.31 -1.11
C GLU A 104 2.66 12.93 -2.49
N LYS A 105 3.07 12.14 -3.48
CA LYS A 105 3.21 12.63 -4.85
C LYS A 105 1.88 12.84 -5.56
N ILE A 106 0.81 12.21 -5.05
CA ILE A 106 -0.49 12.21 -5.72
C ILE A 106 -1.66 12.40 -4.75
N GLU A 107 -1.43 13.08 -3.61
CA GLU A 107 -2.45 13.19 -2.55
C GLU A 107 -3.79 13.72 -3.07
N GLU A 108 -3.76 14.66 -3.99
CA GLU A 108 -4.98 15.24 -4.54
C GLU A 108 -5.82 14.27 -5.36
N LEU A 109 -5.25 13.12 -5.73
CA LEU A 109 -5.95 12.09 -6.49
C LEU A 109 -6.53 10.98 -5.62
N LEU A 110 -6.20 10.97 -4.33
CA LEU A 110 -6.67 9.91 -3.42
C LEU A 110 -8.16 10.04 -3.18
N PRO A 111 -8.89 8.90 -3.11
CA PRO A 111 -10.32 8.93 -2.77
C PRO A 111 -10.55 9.47 -1.36
N ASP A 112 -11.77 10.00 -1.12
CA ASP A 112 -12.12 10.54 0.19
C ASP A 112 -12.10 9.50 1.31
N ASP A 113 -12.35 8.24 0.98
CA ASP A 113 -12.37 7.14 1.94
C ASP A 113 -11.05 6.37 2.02
N VAL A 114 -9.96 6.97 1.53
CA VAL A 114 -8.65 6.33 1.59
C VAL A 114 -8.27 6.03 3.04
N MET A 115 -7.72 4.83 3.26
CA MET A 115 -7.14 4.47 4.55
C MET A 115 -5.68 4.93 4.57
N ASN A 116 -5.32 5.75 5.54
CA ASN A 116 -3.96 6.25 5.67
C ASN A 116 -3.21 5.45 6.73
N VAL A 117 -2.05 4.91 6.36
CA VAL A 117 -1.16 4.19 7.26
C VAL A 117 0.16 4.92 7.30
N ARG A 118 0.54 5.43 8.46
CA ARG A 118 1.82 6.09 8.64
C ARG A 118 2.73 5.20 9.46
N ILE A 119 3.96 5.01 9.00
CA ILE A 119 4.96 4.19 9.67
C ILE A 119 6.08 5.09 10.14
N GLU A 120 6.38 5.04 11.44
CA GLU A 120 7.49 5.77 12.05
C GLU A 120 8.54 4.80 12.59
N ILE A 121 9.81 5.15 12.40
CA ILE A 121 10.94 4.39 12.93
C ILE A 121 11.23 4.92 14.32
N ASP A 122 11.05 4.06 15.34
CA ASP A 122 11.29 4.42 16.76
C ASP A 122 12.65 3.96 17.27
N GLY A 123 13.36 3.14 16.49
CA GLY A 123 14.65 2.57 16.84
C GLY A 123 15.02 1.49 15.84
N GLU A 124 16.09 0.73 16.13
CA GLU A 124 16.57 -0.30 15.19
C GLU A 124 15.52 -1.35 14.88
N ASP A 125 14.78 -1.78 15.91
CA ASP A 125 13.83 -2.88 15.82
C ASP A 125 12.39 -2.46 16.04
N GLU A 126 12.12 -1.17 16.16
CA GLU A 126 10.81 -0.67 16.54
C GLU A 126 10.18 0.14 15.40
N ARG A 127 8.90 -0.09 15.19
CA ARG A 127 8.09 0.67 14.23
C ARG A 127 6.75 0.98 14.88
N THR A 128 6.27 2.20 14.69
CA THR A 128 4.94 2.61 15.13
C THR A 128 4.06 2.81 13.90
N PHE A 129 2.87 2.22 13.95
CA PHE A 129 1.89 2.33 12.87
C PHE A 129 0.73 3.19 13.32
N PHE A 130 0.43 4.22 12.57
CA PHE A 130 -0.74 5.08 12.79
C PHE A 130 -1.73 4.83 11.65
N ILE A 131 -2.91 4.34 11.99
CA ILE A 131 -3.94 3.96 11.01
C ILE A 131 -5.17 4.83 11.25
N ASP A 132 -5.66 5.44 10.19
CA ASP A 132 -6.87 6.23 10.29
C ASP A 132 -8.00 5.70 9.40
#